data_fe741199815ab6752ed49742b4264c88
#
_entry.id   fe741199815ab6752ed49742b4264c88
#
_cell.length_a   1.000
_cell.length_b   1.000
_cell.length_c   1.000
_cell.angle_alpha   90.00
_cell.angle_beta   90.00
_cell.angle_gamma   90.00
#
_symmetry.space_group_name_H-M   'P 1'
#
loop_
_entity.id
_entity.type
_entity.pdbx_description
1 polymer ?
#
loop_
_entity_poly.entity_id
_entity_poly.type
_entity_poly.pdbx_seq_one_letter_code
_entity_poly.pdbx_strand_id
1 'polypeptide(L)'
;LYTTSIQILIDYFPFGCGFGSFATYASGLYYSHIYNQYGIENVWGISKSFYSFIADTYYPSLAQFGFVGIMLYITFWIYVFKKALIFFQHTKQAKLMIIVLLLICFFGIEGTSDSTITTHRGLFMMMMIGLMLSEMKNKIANSKS
;
A
#
# COMPACT_ATOMS: atom_id res chain seq x y z
N LEU A 1 1.81 11.14 -12.45
CA LEU A 1 1.43 9.77 -12.02
C LEU A 1 0.05 9.71 -11.40
N TYR A 2 -0.27 10.53 -10.38
CA TYR A 2 -1.58 10.49 -9.69
C TYR A 2 -2.77 10.74 -10.62
N THR A 3 -2.68 11.77 -11.47
CA THR A 3 -3.74 12.09 -12.45
C THR A 3 -3.95 10.92 -13.43
N THR A 4 -2.85 10.39 -13.94
CA THR A 4 -2.86 9.25 -14.85
C THR A 4 -3.41 7.99 -14.19
N SER A 5 -3.08 7.74 -12.91
CA SER A 5 -3.61 6.57 -12.17
C SER A 5 -5.13 6.62 -12.03
N ILE A 6 -5.72 7.81 -11.85
CA ILE A 6 -7.18 7.98 -11.81
C ILE A 6 -7.80 7.67 -13.18
N GLN A 7 -7.19 8.14 -14.27
CA GLN A 7 -7.65 7.81 -15.63
C GLN A 7 -7.60 6.31 -15.90
N ILE A 8 -6.48 5.66 -15.54
CA ILE A 8 -6.32 4.20 -15.65
C ILE A 8 -7.40 3.45 -14.86
N LEU A 9 -7.73 3.91 -13.64
CA LEU A 9 -8.79 3.31 -12.82
C LEU A 9 -10.16 3.37 -13.48
N ILE A 10 -10.46 4.44 -14.21
CA ILE A 10 -11.72 4.61 -14.93
C ILE A 10 -11.73 3.72 -16.17
N ASP A 11 -10.66 3.77 -16.98
CA ASP A 11 -10.58 3.09 -18.27
C ASP A 11 -10.52 1.56 -18.13
N TYR A 12 -9.88 1.07 -17.07
CA TYR A 12 -9.71 -0.36 -16.78
C TYR A 12 -10.57 -0.86 -15.60
N PHE A 13 -11.72 -0.21 -15.39
CA PHE A 13 -12.65 -0.65 -14.34
C PHE A 13 -13.18 -2.07 -14.62
N PRO A 14 -13.34 -2.96 -13.61
CA PRO A 14 -12.99 -2.77 -12.18
C PRO A 14 -11.61 -3.32 -11.77
N PHE A 15 -10.91 -4.05 -12.66
CA PHE A 15 -9.74 -4.86 -12.29
C PHE A 15 -8.38 -4.18 -12.51
N GLY A 16 -8.36 -2.98 -13.13
CA GLY A 16 -7.13 -2.25 -13.41
C GLY A 16 -6.36 -2.73 -14.63
N CYS A 17 -5.20 -2.12 -14.90
CA CYS A 17 -4.41 -2.37 -16.10
C CYS A 17 -3.48 -3.61 -16.02
N GLY A 18 -3.49 -4.33 -14.90
CA GLY A 18 -2.73 -5.55 -14.69
C GLY A 18 -1.45 -5.36 -13.87
N PHE A 19 -1.01 -6.44 -13.23
CA PHE A 19 0.12 -6.44 -12.32
C PHE A 19 1.44 -6.03 -13.01
N GLY A 20 2.21 -5.16 -12.36
CA GLY A 20 3.51 -4.72 -12.86
C GLY A 20 3.46 -3.75 -14.05
N SER A 21 2.26 -3.23 -14.43
CA SER A 21 2.07 -2.42 -15.63
C SER A 21 2.20 -0.91 -15.42
N PHE A 22 2.05 -0.40 -14.18
CA PHE A 22 2.06 1.03 -13.92
C PHE A 22 2.70 1.39 -12.57
N ALA A 23 3.57 2.41 -12.56
CA ALA A 23 4.22 2.99 -11.39
C ALA A 23 4.89 1.95 -10.46
N THR A 24 5.57 0.96 -11.05
CA THR A 24 6.30 -0.08 -10.34
C THR A 24 7.68 -0.28 -10.96
N TYR A 25 8.61 -0.87 -10.22
CA TYR A 25 9.92 -1.23 -10.73
C TYR A 25 9.82 -2.13 -11.99
N ALA A 26 8.90 -3.08 -11.99
CA ALA A 26 8.67 -3.99 -13.13
C ALA A 26 8.24 -3.24 -14.39
N SER A 27 7.35 -2.24 -14.26
CA SER A 27 6.89 -1.43 -15.39
C SER A 27 7.98 -0.55 -16.00
N GLY A 28 9.02 -0.23 -15.22
CA GLY A 28 10.22 0.45 -15.73
C GLY A 28 11.18 -0.51 -16.42
N LEU A 29 11.42 -1.69 -15.81
CA LEU A 29 12.35 -2.68 -16.35
C LEU A 29 11.89 -3.25 -17.70
N TYR A 30 10.62 -3.57 -17.83
CA TYR A 30 10.00 -4.09 -19.06
C TYR A 30 9.21 -3.04 -19.83
N TYR A 31 9.46 -1.82 -19.62
CA TYR A 31 8.81 -0.61 -20.10
C TYR A 31 7.38 -0.79 -20.63
N SER A 32 6.43 -0.52 -19.75
CA SER A 32 5.02 -0.76 -20.02
C SER A 32 4.48 0.13 -21.14
N HIS A 33 3.64 -0.44 -22.03
CA HIS A 33 2.94 0.28 -23.09
C HIS A 33 1.94 1.32 -22.56
N ILE A 34 1.51 1.19 -21.28
CA ILE A 34 0.62 2.13 -20.60
C ILE A 34 1.21 3.54 -20.61
N TYR A 35 2.52 3.69 -20.47
CA TYR A 35 3.17 5.00 -20.49
C TYR A 35 3.03 5.71 -21.84
N ASN A 36 3.10 4.96 -22.96
CA ASN A 36 2.86 5.50 -24.29
C ASN A 36 1.38 5.83 -24.50
N GLN A 37 0.49 4.95 -24.06
CA GLN A 37 -0.95 5.11 -24.20
C GLN A 37 -1.47 6.40 -23.53
N TYR A 38 -0.90 6.77 -22.39
CA TYR A 38 -1.28 7.98 -21.64
C TYR A 38 -0.36 9.17 -21.88
N GLY A 39 0.55 9.08 -22.86
CA GLY A 39 1.41 10.20 -23.29
C GLY A 39 2.42 10.69 -22.23
N ILE A 40 2.77 9.84 -21.26
CA ILE A 40 3.72 10.19 -20.19
C ILE A 40 5.12 9.61 -20.43
N GLU A 41 5.36 9.01 -21.58
CA GLU A 41 6.65 8.40 -21.96
C GLU A 41 7.84 9.38 -21.98
N ASN A 42 7.57 10.66 -22.18
CA ASN A 42 8.58 11.71 -22.23
C ASN A 42 8.74 12.47 -20.91
N VAL A 43 8.00 12.08 -19.85
CA VAL A 43 8.12 12.72 -18.55
C VAL A 43 9.42 12.27 -17.88
N TRP A 44 10.15 13.22 -17.30
CA TRP A 44 11.40 12.94 -16.60
C TRP A 44 11.19 11.87 -15.51
N GLY A 45 12.05 10.87 -15.50
CA GLY A 45 11.97 9.75 -14.55
C GLY A 45 11.01 8.61 -14.94
N ILE A 46 10.25 8.75 -16.06
CA ILE A 46 9.32 7.71 -16.57
C ILE A 46 9.73 7.26 -17.99
N SER A 47 10.62 7.99 -18.64
CA SER A 47 11.00 7.68 -20.02
C SER A 47 11.75 6.33 -20.12
N LYS A 48 11.69 5.71 -21.30
CA LYS A 48 12.38 4.44 -21.59
C LYS A 48 13.89 4.54 -21.42
N SER A 49 14.46 5.73 -21.66
CA SER A 49 15.90 5.99 -21.51
C SER A 49 16.31 6.28 -20.07
N PHE A 50 15.39 6.77 -19.24
CA PHE A 50 15.66 7.13 -17.86
C PHE A 50 14.41 6.89 -16.99
N TYR A 51 14.36 5.73 -16.33
CA TYR A 51 13.32 5.39 -15.37
C TYR A 51 13.85 5.52 -13.94
N SER A 52 13.28 6.43 -13.17
CA SER A 52 13.71 6.79 -11.83
C SER A 52 12.85 6.11 -10.75
N PHE A 53 13.40 5.97 -9.54
CA PHE A 53 12.65 5.53 -8.36
C PHE A 53 11.42 6.42 -8.04
N ILE A 54 11.39 7.67 -8.51
CA ILE A 54 10.24 8.59 -8.38
C ILE A 54 8.99 8.02 -9.07
N ALA A 55 9.18 7.22 -10.12
CA ALA A 55 8.09 6.56 -10.82
C ALA A 55 7.55 5.33 -10.05
N ASP A 56 8.32 4.78 -9.13
CA ASP A 56 7.95 3.66 -8.27
C ASP A 56 7.24 4.19 -7.01
N THR A 57 5.98 4.56 -7.15
CA THR A 57 5.17 5.17 -6.09
C THR A 57 3.95 4.31 -5.79
N TYR A 58 3.74 3.95 -4.53
CA TYR A 58 2.76 2.93 -4.14
C TYR A 58 1.32 3.29 -4.48
N TYR A 59 0.82 4.47 -4.11
CA TYR A 59 -0.58 4.81 -4.37
C TYR A 59 -0.93 4.91 -5.86
N PRO A 60 -0.15 5.55 -6.72
CA PRO A 60 -0.37 5.46 -8.16
C PRO A 60 -0.33 4.03 -8.68
N SER A 61 0.54 3.17 -8.15
CA SER A 61 0.65 1.77 -8.57
C SER A 61 -0.59 0.94 -8.24
N LEU A 62 -1.45 1.37 -7.31
CA LEU A 62 -2.72 0.70 -7.02
C LEU A 62 -3.68 0.68 -8.22
N ALA A 63 -3.51 1.58 -9.20
CA ALA A 63 -4.27 1.57 -10.43
C ALA A 63 -4.13 0.26 -11.22
N GLN A 64 -3.02 -0.45 -11.07
CA GLN A 64 -2.81 -1.77 -11.68
C GLN A 64 -3.78 -2.85 -11.19
N PHE A 65 -4.27 -2.72 -9.95
CA PHE A 65 -5.25 -3.65 -9.34
C PHE A 65 -6.70 -3.18 -9.46
N GLY A 66 -6.90 -1.98 -10.00
CA GLY A 66 -8.20 -1.38 -10.19
C GLY A 66 -8.95 -1.07 -8.90
N PHE A 67 -10.24 -0.84 -9.04
CA PHE A 67 -11.13 -0.53 -7.91
C PHE A 67 -11.18 -1.65 -6.87
N VAL A 68 -11.18 -2.91 -7.32
CA VAL A 68 -11.20 -4.09 -6.44
C VAL A 68 -9.96 -4.10 -5.54
N GLY A 69 -8.78 -3.87 -6.10
CA GLY A 69 -7.53 -3.84 -5.32
C GLY A 69 -7.50 -2.70 -4.30
N ILE A 70 -8.00 -1.51 -4.67
CA ILE A 70 -8.10 -0.38 -3.74
C ILE A 70 -9.06 -0.70 -2.58
N MET A 71 -10.20 -1.31 -2.86
CA MET A 71 -11.16 -1.71 -1.83
C MET A 71 -10.57 -2.75 -0.86
N LEU A 72 -9.82 -3.72 -1.38
CA LEU A 72 -9.12 -4.71 -0.55
C LEU A 72 -8.04 -4.04 0.32
N TYR A 73 -7.27 -3.12 -0.24
CA TYR A 73 -6.26 -2.35 0.49
C TYR A 73 -6.86 -1.55 1.64
N ILE A 74 -7.93 -0.80 1.39
CA ILE A 74 -8.63 -0.02 2.42
C ILE A 74 -9.23 -0.95 3.49
N THR A 75 -9.85 -2.06 3.07
CA THR A 75 -10.45 -3.04 4.00
C THR A 75 -9.39 -3.65 4.92
N PHE A 76 -8.19 -3.94 4.40
CA PHE A 76 -7.08 -4.44 5.21
C PHE A 76 -6.70 -3.45 6.32
N TRP A 77 -6.52 -2.16 6.01
CA TRP A 77 -6.15 -1.16 7.01
C TRP A 77 -7.26 -0.90 8.01
N ILE A 78 -8.53 -0.89 7.57
CA ILE A 78 -9.68 -0.81 8.48
C ILE A 78 -9.69 -2.00 9.44
N TYR A 79 -9.41 -3.21 8.95
CA TYR A 79 -9.34 -4.41 9.78
C TYR A 79 -8.24 -4.30 10.84
N VAL A 80 -7.03 -3.90 10.47
CA VAL A 80 -5.91 -3.70 11.40
C VAL A 80 -6.27 -2.67 12.47
N PHE A 81 -6.82 -1.53 12.06
CA PHE A 81 -7.25 -0.47 12.97
C PHE A 81 -8.34 -0.94 13.94
N LYS A 82 -9.38 -1.64 13.45
CA LYS A 82 -10.44 -2.20 14.31
C LYS A 82 -9.90 -3.18 15.34
N LYS A 83 -8.94 -4.03 14.96
CA LYS A 83 -8.31 -4.97 15.91
C LYS A 83 -7.56 -4.23 17.02
N ALA A 84 -6.82 -3.19 16.69
CA ALA A 84 -6.13 -2.35 17.67
C ALA A 84 -7.09 -1.64 18.62
N LEU A 85 -8.23 -1.13 18.11
CA LEU A 85 -9.27 -0.51 18.94
C LEU A 85 -9.93 -1.50 19.90
N ILE A 86 -10.32 -2.68 19.42
CA ILE A 86 -10.92 -3.74 20.26
C ILE A 86 -9.95 -4.12 21.38
N PHE A 87 -8.67 -4.30 21.08
CA PHE A 87 -7.66 -4.57 22.11
C PHE A 87 -7.62 -3.47 23.17
N PHE A 88 -7.58 -2.20 22.77
CA PHE A 88 -7.54 -1.08 23.69
C PHE A 88 -8.80 -1.01 24.58
N GLN A 89 -9.97 -1.27 24.01
CA GLN A 89 -11.22 -1.28 24.77
C GLN A 89 -11.24 -2.35 25.88
N HIS A 90 -10.67 -3.53 25.61
CA HIS A 90 -10.62 -4.63 26.56
C HIS A 90 -9.53 -4.49 27.61
N THR A 91 -8.35 -4.09 27.23
CA THR A 91 -7.17 -4.12 28.12
C THR A 91 -6.78 -2.76 28.70
N LYS A 92 -7.28 -1.66 28.11
CA LYS A 92 -6.87 -0.27 28.42
C LYS A 92 -5.37 -0.01 28.28
N GLN A 93 -4.62 -0.94 27.66
CA GLN A 93 -3.18 -0.81 27.43
C GLN A 93 -2.92 -0.04 26.13
N ALA A 94 -2.54 1.23 26.25
CA ALA A 94 -2.34 2.09 25.09
C ALA A 94 -1.06 1.77 24.27
N LYS A 95 -0.03 1.16 24.87
CA LYS A 95 1.27 0.98 24.20
C LYS A 95 1.19 0.25 22.85
N LEU A 96 0.59 -0.93 22.82
CA LEU A 96 0.49 -1.71 21.58
C LEU A 96 -0.42 -1.02 20.54
N MET A 97 -1.50 -0.39 20.98
CA MET A 97 -2.37 0.38 20.10
C MET A 97 -1.62 1.53 19.44
N ILE A 98 -0.83 2.31 20.22
CA ILE A 98 -0.06 3.43 19.70
C ILE A 98 0.96 2.96 18.65
N ILE A 99 1.67 1.85 18.89
CA ILE A 99 2.63 1.30 17.94
C ILE A 99 1.94 0.93 16.61
N VAL A 100 0.79 0.26 16.67
CA VAL A 100 0.04 -0.10 15.45
C VAL A 100 -0.45 1.15 14.73
N LEU A 101 -0.94 2.16 15.44
CA LEU A 101 -1.35 3.44 14.83
C LEU A 101 -0.18 4.15 14.15
N LEU A 102 0.98 4.20 14.80
CA LEU A 102 2.19 4.78 14.20
C LEU A 102 2.59 4.06 12.90
N LEU A 103 2.50 2.72 12.86
CA LEU A 103 2.77 1.94 11.65
C LEU A 103 1.75 2.21 10.55
N ILE A 104 0.46 2.32 10.89
CA ILE A 104 -0.59 2.70 9.91
C ILE A 104 -0.31 4.10 9.35
N CYS A 105 -0.03 5.07 10.20
CA CYS A 105 0.31 6.43 9.78
C CYS A 105 1.58 6.46 8.92
N PHE A 106 2.61 5.70 9.30
CA PHE A 106 3.84 5.60 8.53
C PHE A 106 3.56 5.12 7.10
N PHE A 107 2.87 3.98 6.94
CA PHE A 107 2.53 3.47 5.61
C PHE A 107 1.58 4.40 4.84
N GLY A 108 0.68 5.09 5.55
CA GLY A 108 -0.22 6.07 4.97
C GLY A 108 0.52 7.27 4.35
N ILE A 109 1.55 7.78 5.02
CA ILE A 109 2.32 8.92 4.53
C ILE A 109 3.33 8.46 3.48
N GLU A 110 4.06 7.39 3.77
CA GLU A 110 5.17 6.94 2.92
C GLU A 110 4.70 6.45 1.55
N GLY A 111 3.55 5.78 1.47
CA GLY A 111 2.96 5.35 0.19
C GLY A 111 2.62 6.50 -0.78
N THR A 112 2.69 7.77 -0.33
CA THR A 112 2.52 8.93 -1.22
C THR A 112 3.76 9.24 -2.06
N SER A 113 4.95 8.82 -1.63
CA SER A 113 6.24 9.19 -2.25
C SER A 113 7.14 8.01 -2.61
N ASP A 114 6.93 6.84 -2.01
CA ASP A 114 7.74 5.64 -2.23
C ASP A 114 6.87 4.40 -2.19
N SER A 115 7.39 3.26 -2.61
CA SER A 115 6.71 1.95 -2.57
C SER A 115 7.31 1.01 -1.53
N THR A 116 7.67 1.53 -0.35
CA THR A 116 8.26 0.75 0.75
C THR A 116 7.46 -0.50 1.08
N ILE A 117 6.12 -0.46 0.97
CA ILE A 117 5.27 -1.61 1.26
C ILE A 117 5.59 -2.85 0.39
N THR A 118 6.13 -2.64 -0.81
CA THR A 118 6.52 -3.70 -1.74
C THR A 118 7.99 -4.12 -1.61
N THR A 119 8.75 -3.46 -0.74
CA THR A 119 10.17 -3.73 -0.52
C THR A 119 10.41 -4.56 0.75
N HIS A 120 11.67 -5.01 0.94
CA HIS A 120 12.09 -5.70 2.17
C HIS A 120 11.84 -4.89 3.45
N ARG A 121 11.91 -3.56 3.40
CA ARG A 121 11.58 -2.67 4.54
C ARG A 121 10.12 -2.80 4.94
N GLY A 122 9.21 -2.78 3.98
CA GLY A 122 7.79 -2.98 4.22
C GLY A 122 7.47 -4.38 4.75
N LEU A 123 8.17 -5.41 4.28
CA LEU A 123 8.02 -6.78 4.78
C LEU A 123 8.26 -6.85 6.30
N PHE A 124 9.35 -6.29 6.80
CA PHE A 124 9.64 -6.27 8.24
C PHE A 124 8.56 -5.54 9.04
N MET A 125 8.08 -4.41 8.55
CA MET A 125 7.01 -3.65 9.21
C MET A 125 5.68 -4.39 9.21
N MET A 126 5.33 -5.10 8.12
CA MET A 126 4.14 -5.95 8.04
C MET A 126 4.24 -7.15 8.99
N MET A 127 5.42 -7.78 9.10
CA MET A 127 5.66 -8.82 10.10
C MET A 127 5.49 -8.28 11.53
N MET A 128 5.98 -7.06 11.81
CA MET A 128 5.80 -6.42 13.10
C MET A 128 4.31 -6.17 13.42
N ILE A 129 3.52 -5.71 12.46
CA ILE A 129 2.05 -5.60 12.62
C ILE A 129 1.44 -6.95 12.95
N GLY A 130 1.82 -8.02 12.24
CA GLY A 130 1.34 -9.38 12.49
C GLY A 130 1.64 -9.87 13.91
N LEU A 131 2.88 -9.66 14.39
CA LEU A 131 3.29 -10.00 15.75
C LEU A 131 2.51 -9.22 16.80
N MET A 132 2.32 -7.91 16.59
CA MET A 132 1.53 -7.07 17.49
C MET A 132 0.07 -7.50 17.57
N LEU A 133 -0.55 -7.84 16.44
CA LEU A 133 -1.93 -8.36 16.43
C LEU A 133 -2.05 -9.71 17.12
N SER A 134 -1.05 -10.59 16.98
CA SER A 134 -1.00 -11.88 17.69
C SER A 134 -0.86 -11.68 19.20
N GLU A 135 0.03 -10.80 19.64
CA GLU A 135 0.19 -10.47 21.07
C GLU A 135 -1.10 -9.87 21.66
N MET A 136 -1.74 -8.95 20.92
CA MET A 136 -3.02 -8.38 21.32
C MET A 136 -4.10 -9.47 21.52
N LYS A 137 -4.19 -10.44 20.60
CA LYS A 137 -5.12 -11.56 20.70
C LYS A 137 -4.87 -12.39 21.95
N ASN A 138 -3.60 -12.73 22.23
CA ASN A 138 -3.24 -13.54 23.39
C ASN A 138 -3.54 -12.81 24.71
N LYS A 139 -3.28 -11.50 24.81
CA LYS A 139 -3.59 -10.70 26.00
C LYS A 139 -5.10 -10.60 26.26
N ILE A 140 -5.93 -10.51 25.23
CA ILE A 140 -7.40 -10.54 25.38
C ILE A 140 -7.85 -11.91 25.90
N ALA A 141 -7.30 -13.00 25.38
CA ALA A 141 -7.63 -14.35 25.82
C ALA A 141 -7.31 -14.56 27.33
N ASN A 142 -6.12 -14.15 27.74
CA ASN A 142 -5.66 -14.25 29.13
C ASN A 142 -6.39 -13.33 30.10
N SER A 143 -7.00 -12.24 29.63
CA SER A 143 -7.78 -11.35 30.49
C SER A 143 -9.19 -11.83 30.75
N LYS A 144 -9.66 -12.86 30.02
CA LYS A 144 -10.97 -13.51 30.19
C LYS A 144 -10.93 -14.77 31.03
N SER A 145 -9.75 -15.31 31.26
CA SER A 145 -9.46 -16.42 32.17
C SER A 145 -9.25 -15.89 33.60
#